data_fd2a3d8a8785e8221bfbd6ee0068c789
#
_entry.id   fd2a3d8a8785e8221bfbd6ee0068c789
#
_cell.length_a   1.000
_cell.length_b   1.000
_cell.length_c   1.000
_cell.angle_alpha   90.00
_cell.angle_beta   90.00
_cell.angle_gamma   90.00
#
_symmetry.space_group_name_H-M   'P 1'
#
loop_
_entity.id
_entity.type
_entity.pdbx_description
1 polymer ?
#
loop_
_entity_poly.entity_id
_entity_poly.type
_entity_poly.pdbx_seq_one_letter_code
_entity_poly.pdbx_strand_id
1 'polypeptide(L)'
;ENLPAKTKMIGVVKTDGYGHGAVPVAKTIAPFVWGYAVATLEEGQNLRRHGIDKPILVLGSTHPRHFAELIEDDIRPAIFEEDKAELLSKLAVSMGKTAKMHIALDTGMGRIGFHPDENSLKEIERIAKLPGIEIEGMFTHFARADEADKAFTHLQYERYQKFHEGLEAAGVHIPMCHCANSAAIMELPRMGLDAARAGITVYGLYPSDEVERNMKIYPAMEIRSFITYVKEVEPGTPISYGGTFVTDRPMRIATIGAGYGDGYPRNLSGKGYVLIHGHRAPILGRVCMDQCMIDVTDIPEAVEDTRVTLVGRDG
;
A
#
# COMPACT_ATOMS: atom_id res chain seq x y z
N GLU A 1 -12.64 2.50 14.76
CA GLU A 1 -13.09 3.43 15.84
C GLU A 1 -12.89 4.91 15.45
N ASN A 2 -11.87 5.26 14.64
CA ASN A 2 -11.65 6.65 14.21
C ASN A 2 -12.61 7.14 13.11
N LEU A 3 -13.26 6.25 12.39
CA LEU A 3 -14.20 6.61 11.33
C LEU A 3 -15.63 6.67 11.88
N PRO A 4 -16.51 7.51 11.28
CA PRO A 4 -17.94 7.47 11.59
C PRO A 4 -18.49 6.04 11.40
N ALA A 5 -19.41 5.63 12.26
CA ALA A 5 -19.93 4.26 12.32
C ALA A 5 -20.53 3.76 10.97
N LYS A 6 -21.02 4.70 10.14
CA LYS A 6 -21.58 4.39 8.81
C LYS A 6 -20.53 4.28 7.70
N THR A 7 -19.31 4.78 7.93
CA THR A 7 -18.26 4.78 6.93
C THR A 7 -17.70 3.37 6.74
N LYS A 8 -17.81 2.83 5.54
CA LYS A 8 -17.28 1.53 5.15
C LYS A 8 -15.75 1.58 5.05
N MET A 9 -15.07 0.49 5.33
CA MET A 9 -13.63 0.39 5.12
C MET A 9 -13.32 -0.39 3.86
N ILE A 10 -12.45 0.15 3.01
CA ILE A 10 -11.83 -0.53 1.88
C ILE A 10 -10.39 -0.85 2.28
N GLY A 11 -10.05 -2.14 2.36
CA GLY A 11 -8.69 -2.60 2.65
C GLY A 11 -7.80 -2.52 1.41
N VAL A 12 -6.72 -1.74 1.45
CA VAL A 12 -5.80 -1.61 0.31
C VAL A 12 -4.73 -2.69 0.42
N VAL A 13 -4.77 -3.67 -0.49
CA VAL A 13 -3.89 -4.86 -0.48
C VAL A 13 -3.05 -4.99 -1.76
N LYS A 14 -2.89 -3.89 -2.50
CA LYS A 14 -2.03 -3.82 -3.70
C LYS A 14 -0.56 -4.12 -3.38
N THR A 15 0.22 -4.45 -4.42
CA THR A 15 1.66 -4.75 -4.32
C THR A 15 1.89 -5.89 -3.31
N ASP A 16 1.13 -6.98 -3.52
CA ASP A 16 1.10 -8.16 -2.65
C ASP A 16 0.91 -7.80 -1.16
N GLY A 17 -0.11 -6.96 -0.86
CA GLY A 17 -0.36 -6.51 0.50
C GLY A 17 0.80 -5.71 1.08
N TYR A 18 1.38 -4.79 0.33
CA TYR A 18 2.57 -4.03 0.73
C TYR A 18 3.74 -4.96 1.12
N GLY A 19 3.88 -6.08 0.43
CA GLY A 19 4.88 -7.10 0.71
C GLY A 19 4.54 -8.08 1.85
N HIS A 20 3.34 -7.97 2.44
CA HIS A 20 2.89 -8.84 3.54
C HIS A 20 2.13 -10.09 3.06
N GLY A 21 1.90 -10.22 1.73
CA GLY A 21 1.04 -11.23 1.16
C GLY A 21 -0.42 -10.77 1.07
N ALA A 22 -0.91 -10.45 -0.14
CA ALA A 22 -2.25 -9.88 -0.33
C ALA A 22 -3.36 -10.84 0.15
N VAL A 23 -3.24 -12.12 -0.13
CA VAL A 23 -4.26 -13.13 0.21
C VAL A 23 -4.40 -13.33 1.72
N PRO A 24 -3.33 -13.60 2.50
CA PRO A 24 -3.44 -13.75 3.95
C PRO A 24 -3.93 -12.46 4.61
N VAL A 25 -3.46 -11.29 4.17
CA VAL A 25 -3.95 -10.00 4.68
C VAL A 25 -5.43 -9.83 4.39
N ALA A 26 -5.87 -10.05 3.14
CA ALA A 26 -7.28 -9.92 2.76
C ALA A 26 -8.19 -10.84 3.60
N LYS A 27 -7.79 -12.09 3.82
CA LYS A 27 -8.53 -13.03 4.68
C LYS A 27 -8.60 -12.56 6.13
N THR A 28 -7.50 -12.03 6.67
CA THR A 28 -7.43 -11.56 8.05
C THR A 28 -8.33 -10.35 8.29
N ILE A 29 -8.33 -9.38 7.37
CA ILE A 29 -9.13 -8.15 7.53
C ILE A 29 -10.57 -8.28 7.02
N ALA A 30 -10.93 -9.41 6.42
CA ALA A 30 -12.27 -9.63 5.84
C ALA A 30 -13.44 -9.25 6.75
N PRO A 31 -13.44 -9.55 8.08
CA PRO A 31 -14.54 -9.16 8.95
C PRO A 31 -14.74 -7.65 9.10
N PHE A 32 -13.71 -6.85 8.82
CA PHE A 32 -13.68 -5.41 9.10
C PHE A 32 -13.84 -4.54 7.86
N VAL A 33 -13.75 -5.11 6.65
CA VAL A 33 -13.79 -4.35 5.40
C VAL A 33 -15.06 -4.64 4.60
N TRP A 34 -15.53 -3.63 3.88
CA TRP A 34 -16.57 -3.78 2.87
C TRP A 34 -16.01 -4.47 1.62
N GLY A 35 -14.79 -4.12 1.23
CA GLY A 35 -14.12 -4.63 0.04
C GLY A 35 -12.64 -4.30 0.06
N TYR A 36 -11.97 -4.56 -1.06
CA TYR A 36 -10.53 -4.41 -1.21
C TYR A 36 -10.19 -3.47 -2.35
N ALA A 37 -9.00 -2.86 -2.28
CA ALA A 37 -8.44 -2.09 -3.37
C ALA A 37 -7.06 -2.62 -3.75
N VAL A 38 -6.85 -2.78 -5.06
CA VAL A 38 -5.64 -3.29 -5.69
C VAL A 38 -5.13 -2.31 -6.74
N ALA A 39 -3.92 -2.51 -7.26
CA ALA A 39 -3.35 -1.66 -8.29
C ALA A 39 -3.70 -2.14 -9.70
N THR A 40 -3.78 -3.46 -9.92
CA THR A 40 -3.97 -4.08 -11.24
C THR A 40 -5.06 -5.14 -11.22
N LEU A 41 -5.52 -5.52 -12.41
CA LEU A 41 -6.47 -6.63 -12.59
C LEU A 41 -5.90 -7.94 -12.05
N GLU A 42 -4.64 -8.24 -12.35
CA GLU A 42 -3.98 -9.49 -11.96
C GLU A 42 -3.95 -9.68 -10.43
N GLU A 43 -3.73 -8.58 -9.69
CA GLU A 43 -3.84 -8.59 -8.22
C GLU A 43 -5.27 -8.92 -7.77
N GLY A 44 -6.28 -8.33 -8.41
CA GLY A 44 -7.68 -8.63 -8.13
C GLY A 44 -8.06 -10.08 -8.45
N GLN A 45 -7.61 -10.58 -9.58
CA GLN A 45 -7.79 -11.97 -10.00
C GLN A 45 -7.10 -12.95 -9.04
N ASN A 46 -5.93 -12.58 -8.54
CA ASN A 46 -5.27 -13.38 -7.51
C ASN A 46 -6.12 -13.53 -6.25
N LEU A 47 -6.77 -12.46 -5.79
CA LEU A 47 -7.71 -12.52 -4.67
C LEU A 47 -8.92 -13.42 -5.01
N ARG A 48 -9.52 -13.29 -6.20
CA ARG A 48 -10.65 -14.12 -6.65
C ARG A 48 -10.30 -15.61 -6.66
N ARG A 49 -9.15 -15.97 -7.24
CA ARG A 49 -8.67 -17.37 -7.25
C ARG A 49 -8.48 -17.97 -5.87
N HIS A 50 -8.31 -17.15 -4.83
CA HIS A 50 -8.17 -17.59 -3.44
C HIS A 50 -9.45 -17.46 -2.60
N GLY A 51 -10.61 -17.30 -3.28
CA GLY A 51 -11.93 -17.31 -2.64
C GLY A 51 -12.30 -16.01 -1.92
N ILE A 52 -11.78 -14.88 -2.37
CA ILE A 52 -12.19 -13.56 -1.86
C ILE A 52 -13.37 -13.07 -2.72
N ASP A 53 -14.58 -13.07 -2.15
CA ASP A 53 -15.84 -12.73 -2.87
C ASP A 53 -16.26 -11.26 -2.66
N LYS A 54 -15.70 -10.56 -1.69
CA LYS A 54 -16.02 -9.15 -1.44
C LYS A 54 -15.64 -8.25 -2.63
N PRO A 55 -16.25 -7.04 -2.76
CA PRO A 55 -15.92 -6.10 -3.81
C PRO A 55 -14.42 -5.83 -3.90
N ILE A 56 -13.90 -5.78 -5.13
CA ILE A 56 -12.50 -5.45 -5.43
C ILE A 56 -12.49 -4.26 -6.39
N LEU A 57 -11.77 -3.20 -6.02
CA LEU A 57 -11.57 -1.98 -6.81
C LEU A 57 -10.13 -1.93 -7.31
N VAL A 58 -9.95 -1.81 -8.63
CA VAL A 58 -8.65 -1.48 -9.23
C VAL A 58 -8.47 0.03 -9.20
N LEU A 59 -7.49 0.52 -8.44
CA LEU A 59 -7.21 1.96 -8.28
C LEU A 59 -6.43 2.56 -9.45
N GLY A 60 -5.78 1.71 -10.25
CA GLY A 60 -5.00 2.11 -11.41
C GLY A 60 -5.82 2.13 -12.70
N SER A 61 -5.19 2.56 -13.80
CA SER A 61 -5.77 2.42 -15.13
C SER A 61 -5.73 0.97 -15.59
N THR A 62 -6.85 0.47 -16.11
CA THR A 62 -6.90 -0.84 -16.75
C THR A 62 -7.04 -0.65 -18.27
N HIS A 63 -6.20 -1.33 -19.04
CA HIS A 63 -6.26 -1.26 -20.50
C HIS A 63 -7.55 -1.97 -20.99
N PRO A 64 -8.27 -1.41 -22.01
CA PRO A 64 -9.55 -1.96 -22.49
C PRO A 64 -9.52 -3.43 -22.93
N ARG A 65 -8.38 -3.96 -23.38
CA ARG A 65 -8.22 -5.40 -23.71
C ARG A 65 -8.53 -6.34 -22.55
N HIS A 66 -8.52 -5.84 -21.30
CA HIS A 66 -8.78 -6.61 -20.08
C HIS A 66 -10.18 -6.36 -19.50
N PHE A 67 -11.04 -5.61 -20.20
CA PHE A 67 -12.39 -5.30 -19.68
C PHE A 67 -13.28 -6.53 -19.59
N ALA A 68 -13.09 -7.52 -20.49
CA ALA A 68 -13.84 -8.78 -20.40
C ALA A 68 -13.56 -9.50 -19.08
N GLU A 69 -12.30 -9.61 -18.70
CA GLU A 69 -11.88 -10.27 -17.46
C GLU A 69 -12.36 -9.49 -16.22
N LEU A 70 -12.33 -8.15 -16.24
CA LEU A 70 -12.90 -7.32 -15.16
C LEU A 70 -14.39 -7.62 -14.95
N ILE A 71 -15.16 -7.69 -16.04
CA ILE A 71 -16.61 -7.98 -16.00
C ILE A 71 -16.86 -9.42 -15.54
N GLU A 72 -16.08 -10.37 -16.05
CA GLU A 72 -16.18 -11.79 -15.70
C GLU A 72 -15.98 -12.01 -14.19
N ASP A 73 -14.92 -11.41 -13.65
CA ASP A 73 -14.47 -11.59 -12.25
C ASP A 73 -15.17 -10.64 -11.26
N ASP A 74 -16.14 -9.83 -11.73
CA ASP A 74 -16.81 -8.79 -10.92
C ASP A 74 -15.83 -7.91 -10.17
N ILE A 75 -14.82 -7.37 -10.91
CA ILE A 75 -13.81 -6.45 -10.40
C ILE A 75 -14.09 -5.05 -10.95
N ARG A 76 -14.13 -4.04 -10.07
CA ARG A 76 -14.46 -2.66 -10.41
C ARG A 76 -13.24 -1.92 -10.95
N PRO A 77 -13.23 -1.43 -12.20
CA PRO A 77 -12.21 -0.50 -12.67
C PRO A 77 -12.44 0.91 -12.13
N ALA A 78 -11.34 1.66 -11.97
CA ALA A 78 -11.39 3.12 -11.94
C ALA A 78 -11.52 3.65 -13.36
N ILE A 79 -12.55 4.45 -13.62
CA ILE A 79 -12.82 5.08 -14.92
C ILE A 79 -12.65 6.59 -14.80
N PHE A 80 -11.95 7.17 -15.76
CA PHE A 80 -11.65 8.60 -15.83
C PHE A 80 -11.52 9.13 -17.28
N GLU A 81 -12.09 8.40 -18.22
CA GLU A 81 -12.18 8.72 -19.65
C GLU A 81 -13.52 8.20 -20.17
N GLU A 82 -14.29 9.02 -20.88
CA GLU A 82 -15.62 8.66 -21.40
C GLU A 82 -15.56 7.50 -22.41
N ASP A 83 -14.59 7.55 -23.33
CA ASP A 83 -14.38 6.49 -24.34
C ASP A 83 -14.15 5.11 -23.72
N LYS A 84 -13.44 5.05 -22.60
CA LYS A 84 -13.23 3.80 -21.85
C LYS A 84 -14.54 3.31 -21.20
N ALA A 85 -15.36 4.22 -20.68
CA ALA A 85 -16.68 3.87 -20.16
C ALA A 85 -17.59 3.32 -21.27
N GLU A 86 -17.56 3.91 -22.47
CA GLU A 86 -18.31 3.42 -23.64
C GLU A 86 -17.87 2.02 -24.06
N LEU A 87 -16.55 1.77 -24.09
CA LEU A 87 -16.02 0.44 -24.43
C LEU A 87 -16.42 -0.60 -23.39
N LEU A 88 -16.35 -0.24 -22.10
CA LEU A 88 -16.79 -1.12 -21.00
C LEU A 88 -18.29 -1.43 -21.11
N SER A 89 -19.12 -0.42 -21.42
CA SER A 89 -20.56 -0.57 -21.63
C SER A 89 -20.88 -1.52 -22.77
N LYS A 90 -20.31 -1.27 -23.95
CA LYS A 90 -20.52 -2.12 -25.14
C LYS A 90 -20.18 -3.59 -24.85
N LEU A 91 -19.10 -3.82 -24.14
CA LEU A 91 -18.66 -5.16 -23.78
C LEU A 91 -19.59 -5.80 -22.74
N ALA A 92 -19.97 -5.06 -21.67
CA ALA A 92 -20.89 -5.55 -20.64
C ALA A 92 -22.23 -5.98 -21.25
N VAL A 93 -22.78 -5.15 -22.15
CA VAL A 93 -24.02 -5.48 -22.89
C VAL A 93 -23.85 -6.75 -23.74
N SER A 94 -22.74 -6.87 -24.47
CA SER A 94 -22.46 -8.06 -25.29
C SER A 94 -22.32 -9.34 -24.48
N MET A 95 -21.86 -9.24 -23.23
CA MET A 95 -21.73 -10.35 -22.28
C MET A 95 -23.03 -10.61 -21.49
N GLY A 96 -24.08 -9.81 -21.66
CA GLY A 96 -25.31 -9.89 -20.88
C GLY A 96 -25.11 -9.61 -19.38
N LYS A 97 -24.09 -8.80 -19.05
CA LYS A 97 -23.71 -8.46 -17.67
C LYS A 97 -23.82 -6.95 -17.42
N THR A 98 -23.71 -6.55 -16.17
CA THR A 98 -23.54 -5.16 -15.76
C THR A 98 -22.13 -4.98 -15.18
N ALA A 99 -21.39 -4.03 -15.72
CA ALA A 99 -20.08 -3.65 -15.20
C ALA A 99 -20.22 -2.58 -14.12
N LYS A 100 -19.83 -2.89 -12.90
CA LYS A 100 -19.70 -1.92 -11.82
C LYS A 100 -18.38 -1.21 -11.93
N MET A 101 -18.38 0.10 -11.72
CA MET A 101 -17.16 0.90 -11.80
C MET A 101 -17.16 2.06 -10.80
N HIS A 102 -15.98 2.60 -10.52
CA HIS A 102 -15.84 3.84 -9.77
C HIS A 102 -15.26 4.94 -10.65
N ILE A 103 -15.84 6.14 -10.57
CA ILE A 103 -15.28 7.34 -11.19
C ILE A 103 -14.08 7.79 -10.38
N ALA A 104 -12.93 7.97 -11.04
CA ALA A 104 -11.78 8.63 -10.42
C ALA A 104 -11.79 10.12 -10.78
N LEU A 105 -11.66 10.99 -9.76
CA LEU A 105 -11.59 12.43 -9.90
C LEU A 105 -10.22 12.94 -9.46
N ASP A 106 -9.55 13.74 -10.28
CA ASP A 106 -8.29 14.40 -9.93
C ASP A 106 -8.55 15.80 -9.36
N THR A 107 -8.57 15.90 -8.06
CA THR A 107 -8.74 17.17 -7.35
C THR A 107 -7.42 17.89 -7.04
N GLY A 108 -6.27 17.29 -7.45
CA GLY A 108 -4.95 17.88 -7.23
C GLY A 108 -3.83 16.88 -6.95
N MET A 109 -4.06 15.57 -7.13
CA MET A 109 -2.98 14.56 -7.08
C MET A 109 -2.12 14.60 -8.34
N GLY A 110 -2.68 14.97 -9.51
CA GLY A 110 -1.96 15.07 -10.78
C GLY A 110 -1.53 13.71 -11.35
N ARG A 111 -2.33 12.66 -11.10
CA ARG A 111 -1.96 11.29 -11.51
C ARG A 111 -2.95 10.67 -12.50
N ILE A 112 -4.18 10.50 -12.10
CA ILE A 112 -5.30 10.00 -12.92
C ILE A 112 -6.60 10.62 -12.38
N GLY A 113 -7.59 10.74 -13.21
CA GLY A 113 -8.93 11.22 -12.83
C GLY A 113 -9.49 12.23 -13.81
N PHE A 114 -10.81 12.33 -13.86
CA PHE A 114 -11.48 13.47 -14.49
C PHE A 114 -11.11 14.76 -13.77
N HIS A 115 -10.95 15.87 -14.49
CA HIS A 115 -10.83 17.18 -13.86
C HIS A 115 -12.18 17.62 -13.27
N PRO A 116 -12.20 18.32 -12.12
CA PRO A 116 -13.43 18.78 -11.51
C PRO A 116 -13.96 20.07 -12.21
N ASP A 117 -14.37 19.93 -13.48
CA ASP A 117 -14.88 20.99 -14.33
C ASP A 117 -16.22 20.62 -14.99
N GLU A 118 -16.83 21.59 -15.69
CA GLU A 118 -18.12 21.41 -16.35
C GLU A 118 -18.07 20.39 -17.50
N ASN A 119 -16.92 20.23 -18.15
CA ASN A 119 -16.79 19.27 -19.24
C ASN A 119 -16.87 17.83 -18.69
N SER A 120 -16.08 17.53 -17.67
CA SER A 120 -16.10 16.24 -17.01
C SER A 120 -17.45 15.92 -16.36
N LEU A 121 -18.16 16.94 -15.87
CA LEU A 121 -19.51 16.76 -15.35
C LEU A 121 -20.45 16.25 -16.44
N LYS A 122 -20.44 16.87 -17.63
CA LYS A 122 -21.24 16.44 -18.78
C LYS A 122 -20.83 15.07 -19.31
N GLU A 123 -19.54 14.74 -19.28
CA GLU A 123 -19.04 13.40 -19.64
C GLU A 123 -19.61 12.34 -18.70
N ILE A 124 -19.58 12.57 -17.39
CA ILE A 124 -20.11 11.62 -16.39
C ILE A 124 -21.64 11.51 -16.48
N GLU A 125 -22.36 12.59 -16.80
CA GLU A 125 -23.80 12.53 -17.10
C GLU A 125 -24.11 11.62 -18.29
N ARG A 126 -23.28 11.60 -19.34
CA ARG A 126 -23.43 10.69 -20.48
C ARG A 126 -23.08 9.27 -20.08
N ILE A 127 -22.00 9.05 -19.31
CA ILE A 127 -21.59 7.76 -18.80
C ILE A 127 -22.70 7.13 -17.95
N ALA A 128 -23.35 7.91 -17.09
CA ALA A 128 -24.43 7.42 -16.23
C ALA A 128 -25.65 6.89 -17.01
N LYS A 129 -25.79 7.25 -18.29
CA LYS A 129 -26.87 6.81 -19.18
C LYS A 129 -26.48 5.59 -20.03
N LEU A 130 -25.24 5.13 -19.98
CA LEU A 130 -24.76 4.02 -20.77
C LEU A 130 -25.40 2.69 -20.29
N PRO A 131 -25.88 1.84 -21.21
CA PRO A 131 -26.44 0.54 -20.84
C PRO A 131 -25.35 -0.40 -20.31
N GLY A 132 -25.70 -1.28 -19.38
CA GLY A 132 -24.78 -2.26 -18.82
C GLY A 132 -23.67 -1.68 -17.93
N ILE A 133 -23.79 -0.41 -17.51
CA ILE A 133 -22.90 0.25 -16.57
C ILE A 133 -23.62 0.56 -15.27
N GLU A 134 -22.95 0.38 -14.14
CA GLU A 134 -23.34 0.85 -12.82
C GLU A 134 -22.19 1.69 -12.22
N ILE A 135 -22.41 2.97 -12.01
CA ILE A 135 -21.49 3.81 -11.26
C ILE A 135 -21.69 3.51 -9.77
N GLU A 136 -20.92 2.55 -9.23
CA GLU A 136 -21.02 2.13 -7.84
C GLU A 136 -20.41 3.16 -6.89
N GLY A 137 -19.42 3.95 -7.36
CA GLY A 137 -18.79 4.95 -6.52
C GLY A 137 -17.98 6.01 -7.27
N MET A 138 -17.51 7.00 -6.51
CA MET A 138 -16.58 8.03 -6.97
C MET A 138 -15.52 8.30 -5.93
N PHE A 139 -14.28 8.53 -6.36
CA PHE A 139 -13.19 8.82 -5.44
C PHE A 139 -12.19 9.86 -5.96
N THR A 140 -11.52 10.50 -5.02
CA THR A 140 -10.26 11.20 -5.26
C THR A 140 -9.15 10.66 -4.37
N HIS A 141 -7.92 11.11 -4.56
CA HIS A 141 -6.80 10.77 -3.69
C HIS A 141 -6.11 12.02 -3.18
N PHE A 142 -6.00 12.14 -1.86
CA PHE A 142 -5.31 13.25 -1.23
C PHE A 142 -3.80 13.12 -1.42
N ALA A 143 -3.19 14.19 -1.91
CA ALA A 143 -1.76 14.24 -2.22
C ALA A 143 -0.89 14.50 -0.99
N ARG A 144 -1.45 15.24 0.00
CA ARG A 144 -0.70 15.80 1.14
C ARG A 144 -1.41 15.58 2.49
N ALA A 145 -2.24 14.55 2.60
CA ALA A 145 -2.96 14.30 3.86
C ALA A 145 -2.04 13.88 5.01
N ASP A 146 -0.82 13.47 4.71
CA ASP A 146 0.23 13.06 5.64
C ASP A 146 1.23 14.16 6.01
N GLU A 147 1.11 15.36 5.41
CA GLU A 147 1.84 16.55 5.82
C GLU A 147 1.16 17.25 7.01
N ALA A 148 1.90 18.04 7.80
CA ALA A 148 1.35 18.82 8.93
C ALA A 148 0.37 19.90 8.43
N ASP A 149 0.69 20.56 7.32
CA ASP A 149 -0.21 21.52 6.68
C ASP A 149 -1.32 20.83 5.88
N LYS A 150 -2.54 20.97 6.35
CA LYS A 150 -3.75 20.39 5.74
C LYS A 150 -4.44 21.28 4.71
N ALA A 151 -3.95 22.49 4.45
CA ALA A 151 -4.63 23.47 3.58
C ALA A 151 -4.91 22.91 2.18
N PHE A 152 -3.92 22.22 1.58
CA PHE A 152 -4.11 21.61 0.26
C PHE A 152 -5.07 20.41 0.29
N THR A 153 -5.08 19.62 1.35
CA THR A 153 -6.02 18.51 1.54
C THR A 153 -7.46 19.03 1.67
N HIS A 154 -7.67 20.11 2.40
CA HIS A 154 -8.98 20.78 2.48
C HIS A 154 -9.41 21.30 1.11
N LEU A 155 -8.54 21.94 0.35
CA LEU A 155 -8.83 22.40 -1.01
C LEU A 155 -9.22 21.25 -1.95
N GLN A 156 -8.50 20.09 -1.88
CA GLN A 156 -8.88 18.91 -2.65
C GLN A 156 -10.27 18.39 -2.26
N TYR A 157 -10.60 18.40 -0.98
CA TYR A 157 -11.88 17.95 -0.48
C TYR A 157 -13.02 18.89 -0.92
N GLU A 158 -12.83 20.20 -0.84
CA GLU A 158 -13.79 21.22 -1.33
C GLU A 158 -14.08 21.05 -2.83
N ARG A 159 -13.03 20.84 -3.65
CA ARG A 159 -13.19 20.56 -5.09
C ARG A 159 -13.99 19.29 -5.33
N TYR A 160 -13.74 18.25 -4.55
CA TYR A 160 -14.48 17.00 -4.62
C TYR A 160 -15.96 17.20 -4.28
N GLN A 161 -16.25 17.87 -3.15
CA GLN A 161 -17.63 18.11 -2.71
C GLN A 161 -18.41 18.93 -3.74
N LYS A 162 -17.85 20.04 -4.20
CA LYS A 162 -18.47 20.90 -5.21
C LYS A 162 -18.79 20.14 -6.49
N PHE A 163 -17.90 19.27 -6.93
CA PHE A 163 -18.11 18.46 -8.12
C PHE A 163 -19.22 17.40 -7.89
N HIS A 164 -19.23 16.76 -6.74
CA HIS A 164 -20.28 15.81 -6.35
C HIS A 164 -21.65 16.49 -6.28
N GLU A 165 -21.74 17.66 -5.67
CA GLU A 165 -22.97 18.46 -5.64
C GLU A 165 -23.45 18.82 -7.07
N GLY A 166 -22.53 19.10 -7.98
CA GLY A 166 -22.84 19.33 -9.39
C GLY A 166 -23.44 18.10 -10.08
N LEU A 167 -22.90 16.90 -9.80
CA LEU A 167 -23.45 15.64 -10.33
C LEU A 167 -24.85 15.35 -9.77
N GLU A 168 -25.05 15.53 -8.47
CA GLU A 168 -26.38 15.36 -7.84
C GLU A 168 -27.40 16.35 -8.43
N ALA A 169 -27.01 17.61 -8.65
CA ALA A 169 -27.86 18.61 -9.29
C ALA A 169 -28.22 18.26 -10.75
N ALA A 170 -27.32 17.57 -11.45
CA ALA A 170 -27.53 17.03 -12.79
C ALA A 170 -28.32 15.72 -12.80
N GLY A 171 -28.71 15.19 -11.65
CA GLY A 171 -29.48 13.94 -11.51
C GLY A 171 -28.61 12.67 -11.56
N VAL A 172 -27.30 12.79 -11.41
CA VAL A 172 -26.38 11.65 -11.32
C VAL A 172 -26.08 11.38 -9.85
N HIS A 173 -26.73 10.36 -9.31
CA HIS A 173 -26.51 9.91 -7.94
C HIS A 173 -25.36 8.93 -7.83
N ILE A 174 -24.41 9.19 -6.93
CA ILE A 174 -23.26 8.31 -6.66
C ILE A 174 -23.43 7.62 -5.31
N PRO A 175 -23.65 6.30 -5.28
CA PRO A 175 -23.95 5.58 -4.03
C PRO A 175 -22.82 5.54 -3.01
N MET A 176 -21.54 5.63 -3.46
CA MET A 176 -20.39 5.52 -2.58
C MET A 176 -19.31 6.55 -2.91
N CYS A 177 -19.18 7.55 -2.07
CA CYS A 177 -18.14 8.57 -2.14
C CYS A 177 -16.99 8.25 -1.21
N HIS A 178 -15.72 8.30 -1.68
CA HIS A 178 -14.55 8.03 -0.84
C HIS A 178 -13.32 8.85 -1.21
N CYS A 179 -12.78 9.59 -0.23
CA CYS A 179 -11.60 10.45 -0.38
C CYS A 179 -10.44 10.01 0.51
N ALA A 180 -10.75 9.63 1.77
CA ALA A 180 -9.77 9.40 2.81
C ALA A 180 -8.83 8.23 2.51
N ASN A 181 -7.53 8.50 2.58
CA ASN A 181 -6.44 7.52 2.68
C ASN A 181 -6.07 7.27 4.16
N SER A 182 -4.99 6.54 4.44
CA SER A 182 -4.55 6.23 5.81
C SER A 182 -4.34 7.47 6.68
N ALA A 183 -3.72 8.53 6.15
CA ALA A 183 -3.48 9.75 6.90
C ALA A 183 -4.80 10.48 7.24
N ALA A 184 -5.69 10.61 6.26
CA ALA A 184 -7.00 11.22 6.49
C ALA A 184 -7.88 10.39 7.45
N ILE A 185 -7.76 9.06 7.48
CA ILE A 185 -8.42 8.21 8.48
C ILE A 185 -7.96 8.56 9.89
N MET A 186 -6.67 8.88 10.06
CA MET A 186 -6.11 9.23 11.37
C MET A 186 -6.49 10.64 11.82
N GLU A 187 -6.37 11.64 10.95
CA GLU A 187 -6.42 13.04 11.33
C GLU A 187 -7.66 13.80 10.83
N LEU A 188 -8.31 13.32 9.78
CA LEU A 188 -9.46 13.96 9.14
C LEU A 188 -10.66 12.99 8.99
N PRO A 189 -11.09 12.31 10.05
CA PRO A 189 -12.07 11.21 9.98
C PRO A 189 -13.42 11.63 9.36
N ARG A 190 -13.79 12.91 9.44
CA ARG A 190 -15.01 13.44 8.81
C ARG A 190 -14.96 13.41 7.29
N MET A 191 -13.78 13.35 6.68
CA MET A 191 -13.59 13.20 5.23
C MET A 191 -13.70 11.75 4.76
N GLY A 192 -14.04 10.81 5.64
CA GLY A 192 -14.26 9.41 5.31
C GLY A 192 -15.45 9.15 4.39
N LEU A 193 -16.45 10.05 4.41
CA LEU A 193 -17.67 9.93 3.60
C LEU A 193 -18.35 8.55 3.76
N ASP A 194 -18.75 7.90 2.63
CA ASP A 194 -19.36 6.59 2.64
C ASP A 194 -18.34 5.45 2.80
N ALA A 195 -17.10 5.69 2.36
CA ALA A 195 -15.99 4.73 2.53
C ALA A 195 -14.63 5.42 2.68
N ALA A 196 -13.71 4.73 3.33
CA ALA A 196 -12.32 5.16 3.50
C ALA A 196 -11.37 4.02 3.11
N ARG A 197 -10.22 4.38 2.49
CA ARG A 197 -9.24 3.42 1.99
C ARG A 197 -8.08 3.28 2.97
N ALA A 198 -8.13 2.25 3.81
CA ALA A 198 -7.06 1.93 4.73
C ALA A 198 -5.93 1.19 4.01
N GLY A 199 -4.79 1.84 3.86
CA GLY A 199 -3.57 1.32 3.24
C GLY A 199 -2.50 1.04 4.30
N ILE A 200 -1.46 1.86 4.36
CA ILE A 200 -0.27 1.62 5.18
C ILE A 200 -0.57 1.41 6.68
N THR A 201 -1.64 2.00 7.21
CA THR A 201 -2.07 1.81 8.61
C THR A 201 -2.55 0.40 8.91
N VAL A 202 -3.07 -0.36 7.92
CA VAL A 202 -3.43 -1.78 8.09
C VAL A 202 -2.19 -2.61 8.45
N TYR A 203 -1.03 -2.19 7.94
CA TYR A 203 0.25 -2.87 8.15
C TYR A 203 1.01 -2.34 9.38
N GLY A 204 0.38 -1.47 10.17
CA GLY A 204 0.92 -0.95 11.42
C GLY A 204 1.99 0.11 11.27
N LEU A 205 2.01 0.84 10.15
CA LEU A 205 2.95 1.91 9.88
C LEU A 205 2.23 3.26 9.77
N TYR A 206 2.84 4.30 10.32
CA TYR A 206 2.35 5.67 10.15
C TYR A 206 2.68 6.17 8.73
N PRO A 207 1.78 6.96 8.10
CA PRO A 207 1.98 7.46 6.73
C PRO A 207 3.23 8.34 6.56
N SER A 208 3.56 9.13 7.57
CA SER A 208 4.77 9.97 7.62
C SER A 208 5.16 10.25 9.08
N ASP A 209 6.26 10.95 9.29
CA ASP A 209 6.67 11.43 10.61
C ASP A 209 5.89 12.68 11.07
N GLU A 210 5.17 13.35 10.16
CA GLU A 210 4.36 14.53 10.45
C GLU A 210 2.94 14.21 10.91
N VAL A 211 2.47 12.96 10.71
CA VAL A 211 1.14 12.52 11.14
C VAL A 211 1.10 12.36 12.66
N GLU A 212 0.06 12.90 13.29
CA GLU A 212 -0.19 12.70 14.71
C GLU A 212 -0.36 11.22 15.06
N ARG A 213 0.37 10.76 16.09
CA ARG A 213 0.32 9.37 16.56
C ARG A 213 -0.82 9.12 17.54
N ASN A 214 -2.01 9.58 17.18
CA ASN A 214 -3.25 9.46 17.98
C ASN A 214 -3.88 8.05 17.94
N MET A 215 -3.43 7.19 17.02
CA MET A 215 -3.80 5.77 16.93
C MET A 215 -2.61 4.90 17.27
N LYS A 216 -2.81 3.97 18.21
CA LYS A 216 -1.78 2.98 18.52
C LYS A 216 -1.82 1.87 17.49
N ILE A 217 -0.82 1.80 16.62
CA ILE A 217 -0.66 0.79 15.59
C ILE A 217 0.67 0.05 15.79
N TYR A 218 0.75 -1.18 15.30
CA TYR A 218 1.93 -2.04 15.45
C TYR A 218 2.34 -2.58 14.09
N PRO A 219 3.63 -2.48 13.71
CA PRO A 219 4.12 -3.11 12.50
C PRO A 219 3.76 -4.58 12.43
N ALA A 220 3.17 -5.00 11.33
CA ALA A 220 2.72 -6.38 11.11
C ALA A 220 3.82 -7.28 10.54
N MET A 221 4.92 -6.69 10.02
CA MET A 221 6.03 -7.42 9.42
C MET A 221 7.21 -7.49 10.37
N GLU A 222 7.80 -8.67 10.45
CA GLU A 222 9.09 -8.92 11.08
C GLU A 222 9.92 -9.81 10.16
N ILE A 223 11.21 -9.48 9.98
CA ILE A 223 12.14 -10.28 9.19
C ILE A 223 13.27 -10.75 10.10
N ARG A 224 13.48 -12.05 10.12
CA ARG A 224 14.47 -12.71 10.94
C ARG A 224 15.41 -13.56 10.10
N SER A 225 16.62 -13.75 10.62
CA SER A 225 17.62 -14.68 10.10
C SER A 225 18.34 -15.34 11.25
N PHE A 226 19.42 -16.05 10.96
CA PHE A 226 20.23 -16.74 11.93
C PHE A 226 21.72 -16.50 11.67
N ILE A 227 22.53 -16.56 12.73
CA ILE A 227 23.98 -16.59 12.63
C ILE A 227 24.38 -17.94 12.03
N THR A 228 25.10 -17.92 10.92
CA THR A 228 25.61 -19.13 10.23
C THR A 228 27.06 -19.45 10.56
N TYR A 229 27.81 -18.47 11.06
CA TYR A 229 29.20 -18.65 11.44
C TYR A 229 29.67 -17.52 12.36
N VAL A 230 30.54 -17.83 13.32
CA VAL A 230 31.19 -16.87 14.21
C VAL A 230 32.70 -17.09 14.18
N LYS A 231 33.48 -15.99 14.14
CA LYS A 231 34.93 -16.02 14.19
C LYS A 231 35.50 -14.85 14.97
N GLU A 232 36.67 -15.04 15.54
CA GLU A 232 37.54 -13.97 16.06
C GLU A 232 38.52 -13.52 14.99
N VAL A 233 38.81 -12.25 14.92
CA VAL A 233 39.71 -11.66 13.95
C VAL A 233 40.63 -10.64 14.62
N GLU A 234 41.88 -10.57 14.16
CA GLU A 234 42.86 -9.63 14.65
C GLU A 234 42.69 -8.21 14.05
N PRO A 235 43.25 -7.18 14.67
CA PRO A 235 43.35 -5.85 14.09
C PRO A 235 43.95 -5.89 12.68
N GLY A 236 43.49 -5.01 11.79
CA GLY A 236 43.96 -4.93 10.40
C GLY A 236 43.30 -5.95 9.46
N THR A 237 42.30 -6.73 9.91
CA THR A 237 41.59 -7.68 9.09
C THR A 237 40.54 -6.97 8.22
N PRO A 238 40.60 -7.05 6.87
CA PRO A 238 39.57 -6.51 5.99
C PRO A 238 38.33 -7.38 5.99
N ILE A 239 37.14 -6.77 6.04
CA ILE A 239 35.86 -7.45 6.06
C ILE A 239 35.06 -7.14 4.79
N SER A 240 34.55 -8.20 4.17
CA SER A 240 33.68 -8.16 2.99
C SER A 240 34.34 -7.62 1.71
N TYR A 241 33.54 -7.51 0.65
CA TYR A 241 34.01 -7.04 -0.67
C TYR A 241 34.66 -5.66 -0.62
N GLY A 242 35.88 -5.61 -1.14
CA GLY A 242 36.68 -4.38 -1.23
C GLY A 242 37.29 -3.94 0.09
N GLY A 243 37.19 -4.73 1.17
CA GLY A 243 37.77 -4.42 2.47
C GLY A 243 37.36 -3.03 2.97
N THR A 244 36.12 -2.61 2.73
CA THR A 244 35.63 -1.26 3.06
C THR A 244 35.53 -1.02 4.56
N PHE A 245 35.59 -2.07 5.36
CA PHE A 245 35.77 -2.06 6.80
C PHE A 245 37.04 -2.85 7.13
N VAL A 246 37.92 -2.28 7.94
CA VAL A 246 39.11 -2.94 8.46
C VAL A 246 39.05 -2.88 9.97
N THR A 247 39.27 -3.99 10.64
CA THR A 247 39.24 -4.04 12.11
C THR A 247 40.39 -3.21 12.72
N ASP A 248 40.11 -2.44 13.75
CA ASP A 248 41.06 -1.62 14.50
C ASP A 248 41.49 -2.26 15.84
N ARG A 249 40.78 -3.30 16.23
CA ARG A 249 40.99 -4.09 17.46
C ARG A 249 40.67 -5.56 17.21
N PRO A 250 41.00 -6.46 18.15
CA PRO A 250 40.44 -7.83 18.11
C PRO A 250 38.91 -7.74 18.15
N MET A 251 38.25 -8.42 17.23
CA MET A 251 36.79 -8.39 17.10
C MET A 251 36.21 -9.81 16.93
N ARG A 252 35.01 -9.98 17.45
CA ARG A 252 34.21 -11.17 17.22
C ARG A 252 33.14 -10.85 16.17
N ILE A 253 33.22 -11.53 15.03
CA ILE A 253 32.38 -11.23 13.87
C ILE A 253 31.48 -12.43 13.59
N ALA A 254 30.20 -12.17 13.39
CA ALA A 254 29.25 -13.16 12.93
C ALA A 254 28.86 -12.95 11.45
N THR A 255 28.61 -14.03 10.74
CA THR A 255 27.99 -14.05 9.41
C THR A 255 26.54 -14.46 9.57
N ILE A 256 25.64 -13.74 8.90
CA ILE A 256 24.19 -14.03 8.88
C ILE A 256 23.72 -14.35 7.46
N GLY A 257 22.75 -15.26 7.33
CA GLY A 257 22.17 -15.68 6.06
C GLY A 257 21.13 -14.71 5.55
N ALA A 258 21.55 -13.51 5.18
CA ALA A 258 20.70 -12.50 4.54
C ALA A 258 21.54 -11.56 3.68
N GLY A 259 21.11 -11.31 2.45
CA GLY A 259 21.80 -10.43 1.53
C GLY A 259 20.87 -9.72 0.54
N TYR A 260 21.45 -8.98 -0.42
CA TYR A 260 20.65 -8.20 -1.37
C TYR A 260 19.85 -9.07 -2.36
N GLY A 261 20.24 -10.33 -2.55
CA GLY A 261 19.48 -11.32 -3.33
C GLY A 261 18.14 -11.69 -2.66
N ASP A 262 18.05 -11.56 -1.33
CA ASP A 262 16.82 -11.75 -0.55
C ASP A 262 15.99 -10.46 -0.44
N GLY A 263 16.43 -9.37 -1.06
CA GLY A 263 15.81 -8.05 -0.93
C GLY A 263 16.35 -7.20 0.23
N TYR A 264 17.37 -7.68 0.96
CA TYR A 264 17.98 -6.88 2.04
C TYR A 264 18.80 -5.72 1.45
N PRO A 265 18.53 -4.46 1.88
CA PRO A 265 19.07 -3.30 1.17
C PRO A 265 20.60 -3.21 1.21
N ARG A 266 21.26 -3.24 0.04
CA ARG A 266 22.71 -3.13 -0.06
C ARG A 266 23.27 -1.80 0.45
N ASN A 267 22.48 -0.74 0.50
CA ASN A 267 22.84 0.57 1.03
C ASN A 267 22.98 0.61 2.57
N LEU A 268 22.59 -0.47 3.26
CA LEU A 268 22.87 -0.67 4.69
C LEU A 268 24.32 -1.05 4.97
N SER A 269 25.12 -1.31 3.95
CA SER A 269 26.55 -1.62 4.06
C SER A 269 27.29 -0.57 4.90
N GLY A 270 27.91 -0.99 6.02
CA GLY A 270 28.63 -0.12 6.95
C GLY A 270 27.79 0.97 7.65
N LYS A 271 26.46 0.91 7.56
CA LYS A 271 25.55 1.92 8.15
C LYS A 271 24.43 1.30 8.97
N GLY A 272 23.99 0.11 8.58
CA GLY A 272 22.89 -0.59 9.24
C GLY A 272 23.35 -1.37 10.45
N TYR A 273 22.37 -1.90 11.16
CA TYR A 273 22.55 -2.85 12.25
C TYR A 273 21.40 -3.87 12.23
N VAL A 274 21.63 -4.98 12.90
CA VAL A 274 20.61 -5.97 13.22
C VAL A 274 20.44 -6.05 14.73
N LEU A 275 19.40 -6.74 15.23
CA LEU A 275 19.20 -6.94 16.65
C LEU A 275 19.43 -8.39 17.03
N ILE A 276 20.13 -8.61 18.15
CA ILE A 276 20.34 -9.91 18.78
C ILE A 276 20.11 -9.75 20.28
N HIS A 277 19.11 -10.43 20.84
CA HIS A 277 18.72 -10.33 22.25
C HIS A 277 18.51 -8.86 22.71
N GLY A 278 17.94 -8.01 21.84
CA GLY A 278 17.74 -6.58 22.11
C GLY A 278 18.97 -5.70 21.86
N HIS A 279 20.14 -6.26 21.62
CA HIS A 279 21.38 -5.53 21.37
C HIS A 279 21.57 -5.23 19.88
N ARG A 280 22.10 -4.05 19.55
CA ARG A 280 22.46 -3.68 18.18
C ARG A 280 23.80 -4.30 17.80
N ALA A 281 23.80 -5.06 16.70
CA ALA A 281 24.99 -5.60 16.05
C ALA A 281 25.21 -4.89 14.71
N PRO A 282 26.19 -3.97 14.59
CA PRO A 282 26.46 -3.21 13.36
C PRO A 282 26.83 -4.10 12.18
N ILE A 283 26.41 -3.73 10.97
CA ILE A 283 26.81 -4.39 9.72
C ILE A 283 28.22 -3.93 9.35
N LEU A 284 29.14 -4.87 9.19
CA LEU A 284 30.53 -4.64 8.84
C LEU A 284 30.78 -4.84 7.35
N GLY A 285 31.37 -3.82 6.71
CA GLY A 285 31.67 -3.87 5.28
C GLY A 285 30.41 -3.92 4.40
N ARG A 286 30.53 -4.51 3.20
CA ARG A 286 29.43 -4.55 2.23
C ARG A 286 28.52 -5.73 2.48
N VAL A 287 27.19 -5.49 2.36
CA VAL A 287 26.19 -6.57 2.25
C VAL A 287 26.46 -7.35 0.96
N CYS A 288 26.59 -8.67 1.07
CA CYS A 288 26.80 -9.59 -0.05
C CYS A 288 25.44 -10.00 -0.67
N MET A 289 25.47 -10.91 -1.66
CA MET A 289 24.25 -11.37 -2.34
C MET A 289 23.31 -12.11 -1.39
N ASP A 290 23.84 -12.99 -0.57
CA ASP A 290 23.14 -13.95 0.29
C ASP A 290 23.55 -13.91 1.77
N GLN A 291 24.50 -13.04 2.12
CA GLN A 291 25.09 -12.97 3.47
C GLN A 291 25.52 -11.53 3.80
N CYS A 292 25.64 -11.23 5.08
CA CYS A 292 26.38 -10.06 5.56
C CYS A 292 27.05 -10.35 6.91
N MET A 293 28.09 -9.57 7.23
CA MET A 293 28.86 -9.68 8.46
C MET A 293 28.43 -8.63 9.45
N ILE A 294 28.41 -8.99 10.72
CA ILE A 294 28.00 -8.11 11.84
C ILE A 294 29.00 -8.20 12.97
N ASP A 295 29.15 -7.10 13.70
CA ASP A 295 29.95 -7.06 14.93
C ASP A 295 29.14 -7.65 16.10
N VAL A 296 29.66 -8.69 16.70
CA VAL A 296 29.10 -9.34 17.89
C VAL A 296 30.11 -9.39 19.05
N THR A 297 31.12 -8.51 19.02
CA THR A 297 32.19 -8.44 20.03
C THR A 297 31.62 -8.30 21.44
N ASP A 298 30.62 -7.44 21.59
CA ASP A 298 29.98 -7.13 22.87
C ASP A 298 28.69 -7.97 23.13
N ILE A 299 28.45 -9.01 22.34
CA ILE A 299 27.30 -9.92 22.47
C ILE A 299 27.81 -11.37 22.61
N PRO A 300 28.30 -11.78 23.78
CA PRO A 300 28.95 -13.07 23.97
C PRO A 300 27.99 -14.28 23.70
N GLU A 301 26.67 -14.10 23.85
CA GLU A 301 25.63 -15.10 23.59
C GLU A 301 25.37 -15.31 22.09
N ALA A 302 25.90 -14.43 21.22
CA ALA A 302 25.74 -14.58 19.78
C ALA A 302 26.61 -15.72 19.28
N VAL A 303 26.03 -16.90 19.07
CA VAL A 303 26.66 -18.13 18.55
C VAL A 303 25.96 -18.59 17.28
N GLU A 304 26.47 -19.61 16.61
CA GLU A 304 25.77 -20.24 15.47
C GLU A 304 24.34 -20.63 15.87
N ASP A 305 23.40 -20.50 14.92
CA ASP A 305 21.95 -20.68 15.09
C ASP A 305 21.26 -19.63 15.99
N THR A 306 21.99 -18.66 16.54
CA THR A 306 21.35 -17.54 17.24
C THR A 306 20.47 -16.73 16.28
N ARG A 307 19.21 -16.52 16.66
CA ARG A 307 18.24 -15.73 15.87
C ARG A 307 18.65 -14.26 15.82
N VAL A 308 18.52 -13.69 14.64
CA VAL A 308 18.84 -12.28 14.35
C VAL A 308 17.59 -11.60 13.79
N THR A 309 17.24 -10.43 14.31
CA THR A 309 16.14 -9.61 13.80
C THR A 309 16.70 -8.55 12.85
N LEU A 310 16.35 -8.67 11.57
CA LEU A 310 16.73 -7.73 10.50
C LEU A 310 15.80 -6.53 10.44
N VAL A 311 14.51 -6.77 10.58
CA VAL A 311 13.43 -5.78 10.64
C VAL A 311 12.45 -6.21 11.72
N GLY A 312 12.07 -5.31 12.61
CA GLY A 312 11.11 -5.62 13.68
C GLY A 312 11.63 -5.25 15.06
N ARG A 313 11.02 -5.88 16.07
CA ARG A 313 11.42 -5.73 17.48
C ARG A 313 12.08 -7.01 17.97
N ASP A 314 13.06 -6.87 18.83
CA ASP A 314 13.76 -7.97 19.45
C ASP A 314 13.75 -7.76 20.97
N GLY A 315 12.84 -8.47 21.66
CA GLY A 315 12.53 -8.30 23.09
C GLY A 315 11.28 -7.48 23.34
#